data_d7f10047b4d9183a1d82819272cbe650
#
_entry.id   d7f10047b4d9183a1d82819272cbe650
#
_cell.length_a   1.000
_cell.length_b   1.000
_cell.length_c   1.000
_cell.angle_alpha   90.00
_cell.angle_beta   90.00
_cell.angle_gamma   90.00
#
_symmetry.space_group_name_H-M   'P 1'
#
loop_
_entity.id
_entity.type
_entity.pdbx_description
1 polymer ?
#
loop_
_entity_poly.entity_id
_entity_poly.type
_entity_poly.pdbx_seq_one_letter_code
_entity_poly.pdbx_strand_id
1 'polypeptide(L)'
;KYPFGEQLNDNLNYGLGFSLNIPIFNGWQVNTGIKNSRLGIENSRYALENTRKQLYKNIQQAYTDASGALKKYNASQKAATSMEEAFRYAEQKLGVGMVTAVEYNQSKTQLLNAQSEMAQAKYEYVFKTKVLDFYKGIPLTLDHITILAK
;
A
#
# COMPACT_ATOMS: atom_id res chain seq x y z
N LYS A 1 -23.91 25.38 77.44
CA LYS A 1 -23.76 24.37 76.37
C LYS A 1 -25.12 24.14 75.75
N TYR A 2 -25.33 24.54 74.49
CA TYR A 2 -26.62 24.30 73.84
C TYR A 2 -26.66 22.81 73.38
N PRO A 3 -27.81 22.14 73.55
CA PRO A 3 -27.94 20.74 73.10
C PRO A 3 -27.75 20.62 71.59
N PHE A 4 -27.14 19.51 71.19
CA PHE A 4 -26.74 19.24 69.81
C PHE A 4 -27.90 19.33 68.78
N GLY A 5 -29.14 19.03 69.22
CA GLY A 5 -30.34 19.14 68.38
C GLY A 5 -30.72 20.58 68.02
N GLU A 6 -30.50 21.55 68.91
CA GLU A 6 -30.72 22.98 68.63
C GLU A 6 -29.68 23.53 67.68
N GLN A 7 -28.40 23.10 67.80
CA GLN A 7 -27.37 23.50 66.95
C GLN A 7 -27.58 22.96 65.46
N LEU A 8 -28.15 21.80 65.31
CA LEU A 8 -28.53 21.24 64.03
C LEU A 8 -29.67 22.02 63.37
N ASN A 9 -30.67 22.42 64.15
CA ASN A 9 -31.83 23.13 63.65
C ASN A 9 -31.51 24.59 63.26
N ASP A 10 -30.63 25.24 64.04
CA ASP A 10 -30.21 26.62 63.77
C ASP A 10 -29.25 26.75 62.62
N ASN A 11 -28.55 25.66 62.25
CA ASN A 11 -27.58 25.62 61.13
C ASN A 11 -28.12 24.95 59.88
N LEU A 12 -29.34 24.44 59.82
CA LEU A 12 -29.95 23.84 58.65
C LEU A 12 -30.52 24.94 57.75
N ASN A 13 -29.71 25.28 56.75
CA ASN A 13 -30.08 26.18 55.63
C ASN A 13 -30.42 25.39 54.35
N TYR A 14 -31.66 25.44 53.94
CA TYR A 14 -32.07 24.92 52.62
C TYR A 14 -32.25 26.09 51.65
N GLY A 15 -31.45 26.08 50.57
CA GLY A 15 -31.56 27.06 49.51
C GLY A 15 -31.88 26.37 48.19
N LEU A 16 -33.03 26.67 47.59
CA LEU A 16 -33.35 26.30 46.21
C LEU A 16 -33.15 27.52 45.33
N GLY A 17 -32.17 27.46 44.40
CA GLY A 17 -31.88 28.52 43.47
C GLY A 17 -32.14 28.09 42.02
N PHE A 18 -32.95 28.84 41.31
CA PHE A 18 -33.13 28.72 39.85
C PHE A 18 -32.39 29.86 39.17
N SER A 19 -31.49 29.54 38.22
CA SER A 19 -30.77 30.53 37.45
C SER A 19 -31.14 30.38 35.99
N LEU A 20 -31.66 31.42 35.34
CA LEU A 20 -31.94 31.48 33.92
C LEU A 20 -30.99 32.51 33.28
N ASN A 21 -30.05 32.05 32.52
CA ASN A 21 -29.11 32.90 31.75
C ASN A 21 -29.52 32.95 30.29
N ILE A 22 -30.04 34.09 29.85
CA ILE A 22 -30.44 34.31 28.45
C ILE A 22 -29.41 35.24 27.81
N PRO A 23 -28.47 34.76 26.98
CA PRO A 23 -27.51 35.62 26.29
C PRO A 23 -28.24 36.41 25.19
N ILE A 24 -28.43 37.72 25.38
CA ILE A 24 -29.06 38.62 24.40
C ILE A 24 -28.11 38.91 23.21
N PHE A 25 -26.82 38.93 23.47
CA PHE A 25 -25.78 39.15 22.47
C PHE A 25 -24.52 38.34 22.83
N ASN A 26 -24.10 37.46 21.88
CA ASN A 26 -22.91 36.61 22.05
C ASN A 26 -21.79 36.96 21.04
N GLY A 27 -21.70 38.20 20.56
CA GLY A 27 -20.62 38.63 19.66
C GLY A 27 -20.54 37.83 18.32
N TRP A 28 -21.68 37.38 17.79
CA TRP A 28 -21.74 36.57 16.54
C TRP A 28 -21.06 35.17 16.63
N GLN A 29 -20.73 34.70 17.82
CA GLN A 29 -20.05 33.39 18.00
C GLN A 29 -20.75 32.24 17.29
N VAL A 30 -22.09 32.17 17.39
CA VAL A 30 -22.88 31.12 16.71
C VAL A 30 -22.78 31.25 15.20
N ASN A 31 -22.89 32.45 14.65
CA ASN A 31 -22.81 32.69 13.22
C ASN A 31 -21.40 32.39 12.68
N THR A 32 -20.35 32.78 13.40
CA THR A 32 -18.97 32.43 13.10
C THR A 32 -18.75 30.92 13.17
N GLY A 33 -19.31 30.24 14.18
CA GLY A 33 -19.27 28.79 14.31
C GLY A 33 -19.89 28.06 13.10
N ILE A 34 -21.06 28.54 12.67
CA ILE A 34 -21.73 28.00 11.45
C ILE A 34 -20.86 28.21 10.19
N LYS A 35 -20.28 29.39 10.01
CA LYS A 35 -19.38 29.67 8.87
C LYS A 35 -18.14 28.78 8.91
N ASN A 36 -17.52 28.64 10.05
CA ASN A 36 -16.35 27.75 10.22
C ASN A 36 -16.71 26.29 9.95
N SER A 37 -17.89 25.83 10.40
CA SER A 37 -18.35 24.47 10.10
C SER A 37 -18.60 24.26 8.60
N ARG A 38 -19.13 25.25 7.88
CA ARG A 38 -19.28 25.18 6.42
C ARG A 38 -17.93 25.11 5.72
N LEU A 39 -16.94 25.90 6.14
CA LEU A 39 -15.57 25.80 5.63
C LEU A 39 -14.94 24.44 5.93
N GLY A 40 -15.23 23.88 7.12
CA GLY A 40 -14.80 22.52 7.48
C GLY A 40 -15.37 21.45 6.55
N ILE A 41 -16.64 21.57 6.15
CA ILE A 41 -17.27 20.66 5.17
C ILE A 41 -16.58 20.80 3.81
N GLU A 42 -16.32 22.03 3.36
CA GLU A 42 -15.66 22.26 2.06
C GLU A 42 -14.24 21.71 2.05
N ASN A 43 -13.47 21.93 3.11
CA ASN A 43 -12.15 21.32 3.26
C ASN A 43 -12.19 19.79 3.22
N SER A 44 -13.21 19.18 3.86
CA SER A 44 -13.40 17.73 3.82
C SER A 44 -13.74 17.22 2.42
N ARG A 45 -14.51 17.99 1.64
CA ARG A 45 -14.80 17.68 0.22
C ARG A 45 -13.52 17.70 -0.63
N TYR A 46 -12.70 18.73 -0.48
CA TYR A 46 -11.42 18.81 -1.21
C TYR A 46 -10.45 17.70 -0.77
N ALA A 47 -10.41 17.36 0.51
CA ALA A 47 -9.62 16.24 1.00
C ALA A 47 -10.07 14.90 0.39
N LEU A 48 -11.39 14.67 0.30
CA LEU A 48 -11.95 13.49 -0.37
C LEU A 48 -11.59 13.45 -1.86
N GLU A 49 -11.72 14.58 -2.56
CA GLU A 49 -11.37 14.67 -3.97
C GLU A 49 -9.88 14.40 -4.21
N ASN A 50 -9.02 14.97 -3.38
CA ASN A 50 -7.58 14.71 -3.44
C ASN A 50 -7.26 13.22 -3.21
N THR A 51 -7.90 12.60 -2.21
CA THR A 51 -7.74 11.16 -1.94
C THR A 51 -8.17 10.31 -3.13
N ARG A 52 -9.29 10.66 -3.79
CA ARG A 52 -9.74 9.97 -5.00
C ARG A 52 -8.75 10.10 -6.15
N LYS A 53 -8.21 11.30 -6.39
CA LYS A 53 -7.20 11.53 -7.42
C LYS A 53 -5.91 10.75 -7.13
N GLN A 54 -5.50 10.71 -5.86
CA GLN A 54 -4.33 9.94 -5.45
C GLN A 54 -4.54 8.44 -5.64
N LEU A 55 -5.71 7.92 -5.28
CA LEU A 55 -6.06 6.51 -5.50
C LEU A 55 -6.04 6.17 -7.00
N TYR A 56 -6.64 7.01 -7.83
CA TYR A 56 -6.63 6.82 -9.29
C TYR A 56 -5.21 6.80 -9.85
N LYS A 57 -4.35 7.73 -9.43
CA LYS A 57 -2.94 7.74 -9.80
C LYS A 57 -2.23 6.45 -9.39
N ASN A 58 -2.46 5.97 -8.17
CA ASN A 58 -1.84 4.75 -7.66
C ASN A 58 -2.28 3.52 -8.47
N ILE A 59 -3.54 3.43 -8.87
CA ILE A 59 -4.06 2.35 -9.72
C ILE A 59 -3.40 2.41 -11.11
N GLN A 60 -3.31 3.58 -11.72
CA GLN A 60 -2.64 3.75 -13.01
C GLN A 60 -1.15 3.36 -12.94
N GLN A 61 -0.47 3.76 -11.86
CA GLN A 61 0.91 3.38 -11.63
C GLN A 61 1.05 1.86 -11.49
N ALA A 62 0.20 1.23 -10.69
CA ALA A 62 0.22 -0.23 -10.51
C ALA A 62 -0.02 -0.97 -11.84
N TYR A 63 -0.92 -0.47 -12.69
CA TYR A 63 -1.14 -1.04 -14.03
C TYR A 63 0.10 -0.91 -14.94
N THR A 64 0.71 0.25 -14.94
CA THR A 64 1.93 0.51 -15.74
C THR A 64 3.09 -0.36 -15.25
N ASP A 65 3.25 -0.48 -13.93
CA ASP A 65 4.26 -1.34 -13.32
C ASP A 65 4.06 -2.81 -13.69
N ALA A 66 2.83 -3.32 -13.62
CA ALA A 66 2.53 -4.70 -13.98
C ALA A 66 2.78 -4.97 -15.48
N SER A 67 2.43 -4.01 -16.35
CA SER A 67 2.72 -4.08 -17.78
C SER A 67 4.22 -4.08 -18.07
N GLY A 68 4.98 -3.23 -17.36
CA GLY A 68 6.44 -3.18 -17.43
C GLY A 68 7.09 -4.48 -16.96
N ALA A 69 6.62 -5.02 -15.83
CA ALA A 69 7.11 -6.29 -15.29
C ALA A 69 6.85 -7.47 -16.23
N LEU A 70 5.69 -7.51 -16.91
CA LEU A 70 5.39 -8.52 -17.93
C LEU A 70 6.39 -8.45 -19.10
N LYS A 71 6.66 -7.25 -19.60
CA LYS A 71 7.63 -7.06 -20.69
C LYS A 71 9.04 -7.48 -20.27
N LYS A 72 9.44 -7.13 -19.04
CA LYS A 72 10.72 -7.55 -18.45
C LYS A 72 10.82 -9.07 -18.34
N TYR A 73 9.78 -9.74 -17.84
CA TYR A 73 9.73 -11.20 -17.77
C TYR A 73 9.87 -11.85 -19.15
N ASN A 74 9.11 -11.37 -20.14
CA ASN A 74 9.20 -11.90 -21.51
C ASN A 74 10.60 -11.70 -22.14
N ALA A 75 11.25 -10.58 -21.86
CA ALA A 75 12.61 -10.33 -22.31
C ALA A 75 13.63 -11.24 -21.60
N SER A 76 13.53 -11.39 -20.28
CA SER A 76 14.40 -12.27 -19.48
C SER A 76 14.22 -13.74 -19.88
N GLN A 77 13.01 -14.17 -20.22
CA GLN A 77 12.75 -15.52 -20.70
C GLN A 77 13.48 -15.78 -22.03
N LYS A 78 13.38 -14.85 -22.98
CA LYS A 78 14.11 -14.98 -24.26
C LYS A 78 15.62 -14.98 -24.05
N ALA A 79 16.13 -14.13 -23.15
CA ALA A 79 17.54 -14.09 -22.82
C ALA A 79 18.02 -15.42 -22.21
N ALA A 80 17.26 -15.98 -21.26
CA ALA A 80 17.58 -17.29 -20.66
C ALA A 80 17.61 -18.41 -21.69
N THR A 81 16.64 -18.47 -22.63
CA THR A 81 16.61 -19.44 -23.71
C THR A 81 17.84 -19.29 -24.64
N SER A 82 18.21 -18.06 -25.00
CA SER A 82 19.41 -17.83 -25.84
C SER A 82 20.70 -18.22 -25.11
N MET A 83 20.80 -17.98 -23.79
CA MET A 83 21.96 -18.39 -22.99
C MET A 83 22.03 -19.91 -22.82
N GLU A 84 20.89 -20.59 -22.72
CA GLU A 84 20.82 -22.04 -22.71
C GLU A 84 21.33 -22.67 -24.00
N GLU A 85 20.93 -22.12 -25.14
CA GLU A 85 21.48 -22.55 -26.44
C GLU A 85 22.99 -22.28 -26.54
N ALA A 86 23.45 -21.10 -26.16
CA ALA A 86 24.87 -20.77 -26.15
C ALA A 86 25.68 -21.71 -25.25
N PHE A 87 25.17 -22.05 -24.08
CA PHE A 87 25.80 -22.98 -23.16
C PHE A 87 25.86 -24.40 -23.77
N ARG A 88 24.78 -24.85 -24.41
CA ARG A 88 24.76 -26.15 -25.12
C ARG A 88 25.84 -26.24 -26.19
N TYR A 89 26.05 -25.17 -26.96
CA TYR A 89 27.16 -25.11 -27.93
C TYR A 89 28.54 -25.11 -27.28
N ALA A 90 28.71 -24.42 -26.16
CA ALA A 90 29.95 -24.42 -25.39
C ALA A 90 30.25 -25.82 -24.84
N GLU A 91 29.25 -26.56 -24.39
CA GLU A 91 29.35 -27.92 -23.89
C GLU A 91 29.80 -28.90 -25.01
N GLN A 92 29.18 -28.80 -26.19
CA GLN A 92 29.58 -29.59 -27.36
C GLN A 92 31.03 -29.31 -27.80
N LYS A 93 31.44 -28.04 -27.83
CA LYS A 93 32.79 -27.62 -28.19
C LYS A 93 33.83 -28.08 -27.17
N LEU A 94 33.47 -28.11 -25.88
CA LEU A 94 34.37 -28.63 -24.84
C LEU A 94 34.63 -30.12 -25.06
N GLY A 95 33.59 -30.90 -25.41
CA GLY A 95 33.69 -32.34 -25.69
C GLY A 95 34.62 -32.69 -26.83
N VAL A 96 34.84 -31.79 -27.79
CA VAL A 96 35.76 -31.94 -28.92
C VAL A 96 37.07 -31.13 -28.78
N GLY A 97 37.30 -30.53 -27.61
CA GLY A 97 38.53 -29.80 -27.29
C GLY A 97 38.66 -28.43 -27.96
N MET A 98 37.54 -27.85 -28.47
CA MET A 98 37.54 -26.57 -29.18
C MET A 98 37.40 -25.33 -28.27
N VAL A 99 37.10 -25.49 -26.99
CA VAL A 99 37.03 -24.40 -26.02
C VAL A 99 37.75 -24.80 -24.73
N THR A 100 38.20 -23.79 -24.01
CA THR A 100 38.85 -23.98 -22.70
C THR A 100 37.83 -24.21 -21.58
N ALA A 101 38.27 -24.83 -20.47
CA ALA A 101 37.43 -24.98 -19.26
C ALA A 101 37.00 -23.62 -18.70
N VAL A 102 37.77 -22.56 -18.93
CA VAL A 102 37.44 -21.19 -18.49
C VAL A 102 36.25 -20.66 -19.28
N GLU A 103 36.26 -20.79 -20.61
CA GLU A 103 35.15 -20.34 -21.47
C GLU A 103 33.86 -21.12 -21.20
N TYR A 104 33.98 -22.43 -20.97
CA TYR A 104 32.84 -23.25 -20.54
C TYR A 104 32.22 -22.75 -19.23
N ASN A 105 33.05 -22.53 -18.19
CA ASN A 105 32.58 -22.03 -16.90
C ASN A 105 31.99 -20.62 -16.99
N GLN A 106 32.53 -19.76 -17.86
CA GLN A 106 31.97 -18.44 -18.12
C GLN A 106 30.59 -18.55 -18.74
N SER A 107 30.40 -19.39 -19.76
CA SER A 107 29.11 -19.64 -20.40
C SER A 107 28.08 -20.20 -19.41
N LYS A 108 28.50 -21.13 -18.54
CA LYS A 108 27.68 -21.68 -17.47
C LYS A 108 27.21 -20.60 -16.50
N THR A 109 28.12 -19.72 -16.08
CA THR A 109 27.80 -18.60 -15.18
C THR A 109 26.82 -17.64 -15.82
N GLN A 110 26.98 -17.32 -17.11
CA GLN A 110 26.04 -16.48 -17.86
C GLN A 110 24.64 -17.10 -17.93
N LEU A 111 24.53 -18.42 -18.16
CA LEU A 111 23.26 -19.12 -18.13
C LEU A 111 22.61 -19.04 -16.75
N LEU A 112 23.34 -19.32 -15.68
CA LEU A 112 22.81 -19.28 -14.30
C LEU A 112 22.33 -17.88 -13.93
N ASN A 113 23.05 -16.84 -14.34
CA ASN A 113 22.64 -15.44 -14.12
C ASN A 113 21.35 -15.13 -14.90
N ALA A 114 21.26 -15.50 -16.18
CA ALA A 114 20.06 -15.28 -16.98
C ALA A 114 18.83 -16.03 -16.43
N GLN A 115 19.00 -17.26 -15.94
CA GLN A 115 17.93 -18.02 -15.29
C GLN A 115 17.49 -17.38 -13.97
N SER A 116 18.43 -16.87 -13.18
CA SER A 116 18.14 -16.14 -11.94
C SER A 116 17.36 -14.85 -12.21
N GLU A 117 17.78 -14.08 -13.23
CA GLU A 117 17.07 -12.86 -13.64
C GLU A 117 15.66 -13.15 -14.16
N MET A 118 15.50 -14.23 -14.93
CA MET A 118 14.18 -14.67 -15.40
C MET A 118 13.27 -15.05 -14.23
N ALA A 119 13.78 -15.78 -13.24
CA ALA A 119 13.03 -16.15 -12.05
C ALA A 119 12.60 -14.91 -11.25
N GLN A 120 13.52 -13.97 -11.03
CA GLN A 120 13.22 -12.70 -10.35
C GLN A 120 12.15 -11.90 -11.10
N ALA A 121 12.27 -11.76 -12.42
CA ALA A 121 11.31 -11.04 -13.25
C ALA A 121 9.93 -11.72 -13.25
N LYS A 122 9.86 -13.07 -13.21
CA LYS A 122 8.61 -13.83 -13.06
C LYS A 122 7.89 -13.48 -11.76
N TYR A 123 8.60 -13.54 -10.63
CA TYR A 123 7.98 -13.25 -9.34
C TYR A 123 7.65 -11.76 -9.17
N GLU A 124 8.45 -10.86 -9.74
CA GLU A 124 8.12 -9.43 -9.80
C GLU A 124 6.80 -9.20 -10.55
N TYR A 125 6.61 -9.81 -11.71
CA TYR A 125 5.36 -9.73 -12.46
C TYR A 125 4.17 -10.30 -11.68
N VAL A 126 4.32 -11.46 -11.05
CA VAL A 126 3.27 -12.05 -10.19
C VAL A 126 2.90 -11.11 -9.06
N PHE A 127 3.88 -10.53 -8.37
CA PHE A 127 3.64 -9.57 -7.28
C PHE A 127 2.89 -8.32 -7.78
N LYS A 128 3.35 -7.71 -8.88
CA LYS A 128 2.69 -6.53 -9.45
C LYS A 128 1.25 -6.82 -9.89
N THR A 129 0.97 -8.01 -10.40
CA THR A 129 -0.39 -8.46 -10.75
C THR A 129 -1.26 -8.59 -9.49
N LYS A 130 -0.72 -9.11 -8.38
CA LYS A 130 -1.45 -9.20 -7.11
C LYS A 130 -1.77 -7.84 -6.51
N VAL A 131 -0.92 -6.84 -6.70
CA VAL A 131 -1.25 -5.45 -6.34
C VAL A 131 -2.46 -4.94 -7.11
N LEU A 132 -2.60 -5.28 -8.40
CA LEU A 132 -3.80 -4.94 -9.18
C LEU A 132 -5.04 -5.69 -8.68
N ASP A 133 -4.92 -6.97 -8.32
CA ASP A 133 -6.02 -7.75 -7.75
C ASP A 133 -6.51 -7.12 -6.44
N PHE A 134 -5.60 -6.64 -5.59
CA PHE A 134 -5.95 -5.89 -4.38
C PHE A 134 -6.79 -4.64 -4.70
N TYR A 135 -6.40 -3.84 -5.69
CA TYR A 135 -7.19 -2.67 -6.09
C TYR A 135 -8.55 -3.02 -6.69
N LYS A 136 -8.72 -4.23 -7.22
CA LYS A 136 -10.02 -4.78 -7.68
C LYS A 136 -10.88 -5.32 -6.54
N GLY A 137 -10.34 -5.37 -5.29
CA GLY A 137 -11.03 -5.95 -4.15
C GLY A 137 -11.00 -7.48 -4.11
N ILE A 138 -10.12 -8.12 -4.89
CA ILE A 138 -9.93 -9.58 -4.88
C ILE A 138 -9.07 -9.95 -3.67
N PRO A 139 -9.51 -10.93 -2.82
CA PRO A 139 -8.73 -11.37 -1.68
C PRO A 139 -7.36 -11.91 -2.10
N LEU A 140 -6.31 -11.53 -1.39
CA LEU A 140 -4.96 -12.06 -1.59
C LEU A 140 -4.85 -13.43 -0.91
N THR A 141 -5.18 -14.50 -1.64
CA THR A 141 -5.01 -15.88 -1.17
C THR A 141 -3.74 -16.49 -1.77
N LEU A 142 -3.08 -17.36 -1.00
CA LEU A 142 -1.87 -18.07 -1.45
C LEU A 142 -2.15 -19.01 -2.63
N ASP A 143 -3.37 -19.53 -2.74
CA ASP A 143 -3.76 -20.48 -3.78
C ASP A 143 -3.66 -19.88 -5.21
N HIS A 144 -3.93 -18.59 -5.36
CA HIS A 144 -3.73 -17.90 -6.63
C HIS A 144 -2.26 -17.68 -7.03
N ILE A 145 -1.32 -17.73 -6.08
CA ILE A 145 0.10 -17.59 -6.35
C ILE A 145 0.65 -18.89 -6.94
N THR A 146 0.15 -20.04 -6.49
CA THR A 146 0.59 -21.37 -6.93
C THR A 146 0.23 -21.66 -8.39
N ILE A 147 -0.88 -21.12 -8.91
CA ILE A 147 -1.33 -21.32 -10.30
C ILE A 147 -0.44 -20.54 -11.29
N LEU A 148 0.08 -19.39 -10.91
CA LEU A 148 0.95 -18.56 -11.76
C LEU A 148 2.43 -18.94 -11.67
N ALA A 149 2.81 -19.81 -10.71
CA ALA A 149 4.17 -20.28 -10.50
C ALA A 149 4.51 -21.54 -11.30
N LYS A 150 3.51 -22.24 -11.87
CA LYS A 150 3.68 -23.32 -12.85
C LYS A 150 3.82 -22.79 -14.25
#